data_b49621b442ad48e2e6a703755149d94b
#
_entry.id   b49621b442ad48e2e6a703755149d94b
#
_cell.length_a   1.000
_cell.length_b   1.000
_cell.length_c   1.000
_cell.angle_alpha   90.00
_cell.angle_beta   90.00
_cell.angle_gamma   90.00
#
_symmetry.space_group_name_H-M   'P 1'
#
loop_
_entity.id
_entity.type
_entity.pdbx_description
1 polymer ?
#
loop_
_entity_poly.entity_id
_entity_poly.type
_entity_poly.pdbx_seq_one_letter_code
_entity_poly.pdbx_strand_id
1 'polypeptide(L)'
;MRFAVLLLPLMLASPALAVPPLPGPEDIVAEHARQVDSARMKRTVQKLVSFGTRHTLSSQTDKRRGIGAALKWMEREFKRTGLETFQVCDGATGRRIPVTTLICDVVAIQHGTERPNDVVIITGHIDSRVSDPMDFTRDAPGANDDGSGTAAVLEAARVLAKRKFPGTIVYAALSGEEQGLYGGKILAEYATTQKWNVVANLNNDIIGNSCGSDGVCDAKAVRVFSEGPRWQGREDLAPRIRSLGGENDSPSRNLSRFLARLAERVGPPVNLDVRQIWRNDRFGRGGDHTEFLNAGFPAVRFTVAVENYNYQHQDLRLENGIEYGDTIDKMDFGYLTGVTQLNVAALAWLASAPPPPEAIAEGAVSTDTTVTWKPVAGVNSYRIHKRRTDSTNWAPDPDVAVVTCEDKPCPPELKTVLKGIRVDDWVFGVSSVSKDGYESPVASAVPGGAFKPYVAPPPTTP
;
A
#
# COMPACT_ATOMS: atom_id res chain seq x y z
N MET A 1 -54.02 66.77 -25.66
CA MET A 1 -53.67 65.46 -25.08
C MET A 1 -52.20 65.17 -25.34
N ARG A 2 -51.36 65.27 -24.31
CA ARG A 2 -49.92 64.96 -24.42
C ARG A 2 -49.69 63.59 -23.78
N PHE A 3 -49.25 62.64 -24.56
CA PHE A 3 -48.85 61.32 -24.07
C PHE A 3 -47.40 61.37 -23.56
N ALA A 4 -47.20 61.08 -22.26
CA ALA A 4 -45.90 60.91 -21.69
C ALA A 4 -45.52 59.41 -21.85
N VAL A 5 -44.40 59.12 -22.55
CA VAL A 5 -43.81 57.79 -22.64
C VAL A 5 -42.86 57.62 -21.49
N LEU A 6 -43.19 56.71 -20.55
CA LEU A 6 -42.32 56.27 -19.47
C LEU A 6 -41.33 55.23 -20.01
N LEU A 7 -40.05 55.57 -20.12
CA LEU A 7 -38.95 54.62 -20.37
C LEU A 7 -38.51 53.96 -19.03
N LEU A 8 -38.83 52.68 -18.85
CA LEU A 8 -38.26 51.89 -17.76
C LEU A 8 -36.82 51.48 -18.11
N PRO A 9 -35.82 51.62 -17.22
CA PRO A 9 -34.50 51.13 -17.47
C PRO A 9 -34.48 49.58 -17.30
N LEU A 10 -34.08 48.86 -18.32
CA LEU A 10 -33.83 47.42 -18.28
C LEU A 10 -32.50 47.22 -17.53
N MET A 11 -32.54 46.78 -16.29
CA MET A 11 -31.34 46.33 -15.54
C MET A 11 -31.00 44.95 -16.11
N LEU A 12 -29.92 44.87 -16.88
CA LEU A 12 -29.26 43.64 -17.27
C LEU A 12 -28.53 43.07 -16.02
N ALA A 13 -29.13 42.08 -15.40
CA ALA A 13 -28.43 41.30 -14.37
C ALA A 13 -27.30 40.49 -15.04
N SER A 14 -26.04 40.81 -14.76
CA SER A 14 -24.91 39.98 -15.17
C SER A 14 -25.03 38.61 -14.49
N PRO A 15 -24.88 37.50 -15.24
CA PRO A 15 -24.86 36.20 -14.61
C PRO A 15 -23.66 36.11 -13.67
N ALA A 16 -23.93 35.85 -12.39
CA ALA A 16 -22.89 35.53 -11.44
C ALA A 16 -22.17 34.26 -11.92
N LEU A 17 -20.89 34.37 -12.25
CA LEU A 17 -20.06 33.19 -12.53
C LEU A 17 -20.08 32.33 -11.29
N ALA A 18 -20.69 31.15 -11.38
CA ALA A 18 -20.66 30.17 -10.30
C ALA A 18 -19.20 29.78 -10.08
N VAL A 19 -18.71 30.02 -8.88
CA VAL A 19 -17.39 29.54 -8.48
C VAL A 19 -17.45 28.00 -8.53
N PRO A 20 -16.54 27.34 -9.27
CA PRO A 20 -16.53 25.87 -9.33
C PRO A 20 -16.37 25.30 -7.91
N PRO A 21 -17.02 24.19 -7.56
CA PRO A 21 -16.86 23.55 -6.26
C PRO A 21 -15.39 23.20 -6.04
N LEU A 22 -14.93 23.26 -4.78
CA LEU A 22 -13.58 22.83 -4.41
C LEU A 22 -13.40 21.35 -4.79
N PRO A 23 -12.21 20.95 -5.28
CA PRO A 23 -11.95 19.57 -5.66
C PRO A 23 -12.10 18.64 -4.45
N GLY A 24 -12.76 17.49 -4.66
CA GLY A 24 -12.89 16.46 -3.65
C GLY A 24 -11.58 15.67 -3.43
N PRO A 25 -11.54 14.80 -2.41
CA PRO A 25 -10.39 13.93 -2.16
C PRO A 25 -9.94 13.13 -3.38
N GLU A 26 -10.88 12.62 -4.15
CA GLU A 26 -10.63 11.85 -5.38
C GLU A 26 -9.89 12.68 -6.43
N ASP A 27 -10.32 13.92 -6.65
CA ASP A 27 -9.72 14.81 -7.63
C ASP A 27 -8.29 15.17 -7.24
N ILE A 28 -8.05 15.40 -5.94
CA ILE A 28 -6.73 15.75 -5.40
C ILE A 28 -5.74 14.60 -5.60
N VAL A 29 -6.13 13.37 -5.24
CA VAL A 29 -5.23 12.21 -5.40
C VAL A 29 -5.07 11.82 -6.87
N ALA A 30 -6.09 12.01 -7.71
CA ALA A 30 -5.98 11.83 -9.15
C ALA A 30 -4.97 12.81 -9.77
N GLU A 31 -4.97 14.07 -9.31
CA GLU A 31 -3.98 15.07 -9.75
C GLU A 31 -2.56 14.67 -9.34
N HIS A 32 -2.35 14.11 -8.17
CA HIS A 32 -1.03 13.58 -7.78
C HIS A 32 -0.64 12.39 -8.67
N ALA A 33 -1.54 11.46 -8.91
CA ALA A 33 -1.29 10.30 -9.76
C ALA A 33 -0.92 10.70 -11.20
N ARG A 34 -1.52 11.76 -11.77
CA ARG A 34 -1.16 12.27 -13.11
C ARG A 34 0.28 12.77 -13.21
N GLN A 35 0.95 13.08 -12.11
CA GLN A 35 2.34 13.55 -12.09
C GLN A 35 3.37 12.43 -12.19
N VAL A 36 2.95 11.17 -12.14
CA VAL A 36 3.79 9.99 -12.37
C VAL A 36 4.30 10.02 -13.81
N ASP A 37 5.62 9.95 -13.98
CA ASP A 37 6.28 10.10 -15.28
C ASP A 37 6.97 8.81 -15.73
N SER A 38 6.40 8.17 -16.73
CA SER A 38 6.91 6.94 -17.34
C SER A 38 8.37 7.04 -17.78
N ALA A 39 8.76 8.19 -18.35
CA ALA A 39 10.13 8.38 -18.83
C ALA A 39 11.13 8.52 -17.65
N ARG A 40 10.73 9.14 -16.52
CA ARG A 40 11.57 9.15 -15.31
C ARG A 40 11.76 7.75 -14.75
N MET A 41 10.67 6.96 -14.66
CA MET A 41 10.76 5.57 -14.20
C MET A 41 11.64 4.72 -15.10
N LYS A 42 11.52 4.86 -16.44
CA LYS A 42 12.39 4.18 -17.39
C LYS A 42 13.87 4.53 -17.15
N ARG A 43 14.20 5.80 -16.93
CA ARG A 43 15.58 6.23 -16.60
C ARG A 43 16.05 5.65 -15.26
N THR A 44 15.15 5.54 -14.28
CA THR A 44 15.44 4.91 -12.98
C THR A 44 15.81 3.44 -13.16
N VAL A 45 14.98 2.65 -13.88
CA VAL A 45 15.28 1.24 -14.18
C VAL A 45 16.55 1.09 -15.00
N GLN A 46 16.76 1.92 -16.04
CA GLN A 46 18.01 1.94 -16.81
C GLN A 46 19.23 2.12 -15.91
N LYS A 47 19.13 3.00 -14.93
CA LYS A 47 20.21 3.24 -13.97
C LYS A 47 20.43 2.04 -13.06
N LEU A 48 19.38 1.43 -12.53
CA LEU A 48 19.47 0.22 -11.70
C LEU A 48 20.13 -0.93 -12.47
N VAL A 49 19.70 -1.19 -13.69
CA VAL A 49 20.28 -2.21 -14.58
C VAL A 49 21.76 -1.93 -14.86
N SER A 50 22.16 -0.66 -14.99
CA SER A 50 23.55 -0.28 -15.29
C SER A 50 24.57 -0.65 -14.21
N PHE A 51 24.13 -1.06 -13.02
CA PHE A 51 25.02 -1.59 -11.97
C PHE A 51 25.44 -3.04 -12.21
N GLY A 52 25.01 -3.67 -13.29
CA GLY A 52 25.33 -5.03 -13.72
C GLY A 52 24.67 -6.08 -12.84
N THR A 53 25.00 -6.13 -11.57
CA THR A 53 24.30 -6.89 -10.53
C THR A 53 24.03 -6.00 -9.34
N ARG A 54 22.93 -6.27 -8.64
CA ARG A 54 22.62 -5.66 -7.34
C ARG A 54 22.45 -6.75 -6.26
N HIS A 55 23.02 -7.93 -6.53
CA HIS A 55 22.98 -9.05 -5.58
C HIS A 55 23.48 -8.62 -4.21
N THR A 56 22.79 -9.02 -3.15
CA THR A 56 23.09 -8.65 -1.75
C THR A 56 24.55 -8.90 -1.36
N LEU A 57 25.16 -10.01 -1.84
CA LEU A 57 26.56 -10.37 -1.58
C LEU A 57 27.55 -9.74 -2.58
N SER A 58 27.09 -8.92 -3.53
CA SER A 58 27.98 -8.24 -4.47
C SER A 58 28.74 -7.10 -3.78
N SER A 59 29.62 -6.42 -4.52
CA SER A 59 30.48 -5.38 -3.94
C SER A 59 29.71 -4.28 -3.22
N GLN A 60 30.09 -4.04 -1.98
CA GLN A 60 29.60 -2.92 -1.14
C GLN A 60 30.39 -1.61 -1.37
N THR A 61 31.57 -1.71 -2.01
CA THR A 61 32.53 -0.60 -2.12
C THR A 61 32.77 -0.09 -3.52
N ASP A 62 32.54 -0.91 -4.54
CA ASP A 62 32.65 -0.47 -5.93
C ASP A 62 31.71 0.72 -6.20
N LYS A 63 32.17 1.68 -7.00
CA LYS A 63 31.44 2.92 -7.30
C LYS A 63 30.47 2.79 -8.47
N ARG A 64 30.59 1.75 -9.28
CA ARG A 64 29.86 1.57 -10.54
C ARG A 64 29.08 0.27 -10.63
N ARG A 65 29.45 -0.77 -9.87
CA ARG A 65 28.85 -2.11 -9.93
C ARG A 65 28.49 -2.58 -8.52
N GLY A 66 27.44 -3.38 -8.42
CA GLY A 66 27.03 -4.07 -7.19
C GLY A 66 26.07 -3.26 -6.32
N ILE A 67 25.64 -3.92 -5.23
CA ILE A 67 24.61 -3.40 -4.34
C ILE A 67 25.04 -2.09 -3.68
N GLY A 68 26.30 -1.94 -3.28
CA GLY A 68 26.80 -0.71 -2.62
C GLY A 68 26.75 0.51 -3.53
N ALA A 69 26.96 0.34 -4.85
CA ALA A 69 26.80 1.42 -5.83
C ALA A 69 25.32 1.83 -5.98
N ALA A 70 24.42 0.84 -6.01
CA ALA A 70 22.99 1.04 -6.14
C ALA A 70 22.41 1.76 -4.91
N LEU A 71 22.74 1.32 -3.70
CA LEU A 71 22.31 1.95 -2.44
C LEU A 71 22.77 3.42 -2.36
N LYS A 72 24.04 3.69 -2.63
CA LYS A 72 24.57 5.08 -2.64
C LYS A 72 23.91 5.95 -3.70
N TRP A 73 23.53 5.37 -4.86
CA TRP A 73 22.80 6.10 -5.88
C TRP A 73 21.38 6.40 -5.41
N MET A 74 20.65 5.42 -4.87
CA MET A 74 19.28 5.59 -4.36
C MET A 74 19.23 6.65 -3.26
N GLU A 75 20.16 6.62 -2.32
CA GLU A 75 20.27 7.63 -1.26
C GLU A 75 20.42 9.05 -1.83
N ARG A 76 21.25 9.22 -2.88
CA ARG A 76 21.38 10.53 -3.55
C ARG A 76 20.08 10.96 -4.25
N GLU A 77 19.37 10.02 -4.87
CA GLU A 77 18.09 10.33 -5.54
C GLU A 77 17.02 10.74 -4.53
N PHE A 78 16.93 10.06 -3.39
CA PHE A 78 16.01 10.46 -2.32
C PHE A 78 16.40 11.82 -1.74
N LYS A 79 17.67 12.09 -1.47
CA LYS A 79 18.14 13.40 -1.00
C LYS A 79 17.78 14.54 -1.97
N ARG A 80 17.73 14.29 -3.28
CA ARG A 80 17.28 15.29 -4.28
C ARG A 80 15.81 15.67 -4.17
N THR A 81 15.00 14.84 -3.55
CA THR A 81 13.59 15.18 -3.27
C THR A 81 13.43 16.20 -2.14
N GLY A 82 14.48 16.38 -1.33
CA GLY A 82 14.48 17.24 -0.14
C GLY A 82 13.95 16.57 1.12
N LEU A 83 13.64 15.27 1.06
CA LEU A 83 13.19 14.49 2.21
C LEU A 83 14.36 14.12 3.13
N GLU A 84 14.07 13.93 4.41
CA GLU A 84 15.00 13.30 5.34
C GLU A 84 15.35 11.91 4.81
N THR A 85 16.65 11.63 4.62
CA THR A 85 17.11 10.40 3.96
C THR A 85 18.30 9.82 4.69
N PHE A 86 18.22 8.53 5.00
CA PHE A 86 19.26 7.79 5.70
C PHE A 86 19.21 6.30 5.33
N GLN A 87 20.15 5.52 5.85
CA GLN A 87 20.15 4.08 5.73
C GLN A 87 19.85 3.45 7.08
N VAL A 88 19.01 2.39 7.06
CA VAL A 88 18.77 1.51 8.21
C VAL A 88 19.47 0.19 7.89
N CYS A 89 20.41 -0.21 8.75
CA CYS A 89 21.29 -1.33 8.47
C CYS A 89 21.31 -2.32 9.63
N ASP A 90 21.46 -3.61 9.31
CA ASP A 90 21.75 -4.66 10.26
C ASP A 90 22.67 -5.73 9.66
N GLY A 91 23.38 -6.47 10.49
CA GLY A 91 24.22 -7.60 10.11
C GLY A 91 23.41 -8.88 9.98
N ALA A 92 23.49 -9.54 8.82
CA ALA A 92 22.76 -10.78 8.56
C ALA A 92 23.70 -11.96 8.30
N THR A 93 23.27 -13.15 8.72
CA THR A 93 23.90 -14.44 8.42
C THR A 93 22.81 -15.47 8.20
N GLY A 94 22.96 -16.36 7.25
CA GLY A 94 21.97 -17.39 6.97
C GLY A 94 22.37 -18.29 5.81
N ARG A 95 21.48 -19.18 5.42
CA ARG A 95 21.76 -20.16 4.36
C ARG A 95 22.24 -19.53 3.05
N ARG A 96 21.68 -18.37 2.69
CA ARG A 96 22.06 -17.61 1.48
C ARG A 96 22.99 -16.44 1.79
N ILE A 97 23.42 -16.27 3.04
CA ILE A 97 24.41 -15.28 3.50
C ILE A 97 25.41 -16.00 4.40
N PRO A 98 26.38 -16.75 3.81
CA PRO A 98 27.28 -17.63 4.58
C PRO A 98 28.29 -16.87 5.42
N VAL A 99 28.51 -15.58 5.14
CA VAL A 99 29.41 -14.69 5.89
C VAL A 99 28.59 -13.50 6.35
N THR A 100 28.75 -13.09 7.61
CA THR A 100 28.05 -11.91 8.14
C THR A 100 28.21 -10.72 7.20
N THR A 101 27.08 -10.28 6.63
CA THR A 101 27.02 -9.21 5.64
C THR A 101 26.14 -8.10 6.18
N LEU A 102 26.63 -6.85 6.06
CA LEU A 102 25.82 -5.68 6.39
C LEU A 102 24.78 -5.47 5.29
N ILE A 103 23.51 -5.49 5.66
CA ILE A 103 22.38 -5.22 4.78
C ILE A 103 21.81 -3.87 5.18
N CYS A 104 21.59 -2.99 4.19
CA CYS A 104 21.11 -1.64 4.41
C CYS A 104 19.93 -1.31 3.50
N ASP A 105 18.86 -0.83 4.09
CA ASP A 105 17.74 -0.22 3.38
C ASP A 105 17.97 1.27 3.21
N VAL A 106 17.56 1.84 2.09
CA VAL A 106 17.60 3.30 1.90
C VAL A 106 16.20 3.84 2.13
N VAL A 107 16.07 4.70 3.13
CA VAL A 107 14.80 5.22 3.62
C VAL A 107 14.72 6.72 3.44
N ALA A 108 13.59 7.22 2.94
CA ALA A 108 13.25 8.63 2.93
C ALA A 108 11.94 8.84 3.69
N ILE A 109 11.89 9.84 4.56
CA ILE A 109 10.73 10.15 5.40
C ILE A 109 10.16 11.53 5.06
N GLN A 110 8.85 11.54 4.81
CA GLN A 110 8.04 12.75 4.71
C GLN A 110 7.16 12.84 5.95
N HIS A 111 7.59 13.63 6.92
CA HIS A 111 6.90 13.74 8.20
C HIS A 111 5.51 14.34 8.08
N GLY A 112 4.57 13.71 8.77
CA GLY A 112 3.19 14.21 8.91
C GLY A 112 3.12 15.49 9.74
N THR A 113 2.19 16.36 9.36
CA THR A 113 2.03 17.69 9.99
C THR A 113 1.14 17.66 11.23
N GLU A 114 0.26 16.66 11.36
CA GLU A 114 -0.72 16.56 12.44
C GLU A 114 -0.62 15.26 13.23
N ARG A 115 -0.36 14.15 12.51
CA ARG A 115 -0.27 12.79 13.07
C ARG A 115 1.03 12.11 12.64
N PRO A 116 2.20 12.59 13.10
CA PRO A 116 3.50 12.13 12.61
C PRO A 116 3.79 10.65 12.91
N ASN A 117 3.09 10.06 13.88
CA ASN A 117 3.22 8.65 14.21
C ASN A 117 2.32 7.73 13.40
N ASP A 118 1.31 8.25 12.68
CA ASP A 118 0.51 7.49 11.73
C ASP A 118 1.28 7.41 10.41
N VAL A 119 1.75 6.22 10.08
CA VAL A 119 2.74 6.02 9.00
C VAL A 119 2.18 5.13 7.92
N VAL A 120 2.31 5.58 6.67
CA VAL A 120 2.07 4.78 5.47
C VAL A 120 3.41 4.54 4.78
N ILE A 121 3.70 3.29 4.45
CA ILE A 121 5.00 2.88 3.90
C ILE A 121 4.81 2.34 2.48
N ILE A 122 5.67 2.75 1.55
CA ILE A 122 5.82 2.11 0.25
C ILE A 122 7.19 1.47 0.16
N THR A 123 7.23 0.22 -0.28
CA THR A 123 8.46 -0.57 -0.40
C THR A 123 8.59 -1.23 -1.77
N GLY A 124 9.83 -1.45 -2.19
CA GLY A 124 10.29 -2.29 -3.27
C GLY A 124 11.73 -2.65 -3.00
N HIS A 125 12.20 -3.82 -3.45
CA HIS A 125 13.57 -4.23 -3.14
C HIS A 125 14.57 -3.84 -4.24
N ILE A 126 15.73 -3.34 -3.80
CA ILE A 126 16.75 -2.83 -4.74
C ILE A 126 17.69 -3.92 -5.20
N ASP A 127 17.81 -5.02 -4.45
CA ASP A 127 18.67 -6.15 -4.84
C ASP A 127 18.09 -6.95 -6.02
N SER A 128 18.91 -7.78 -6.64
CA SER A 128 18.56 -8.62 -7.79
C SER A 128 19.41 -9.88 -7.80
N ARG A 129 18.95 -10.93 -8.48
CA ARG A 129 19.71 -12.18 -8.63
C ARG A 129 19.49 -12.85 -9.98
N VAL A 130 20.34 -13.83 -10.28
CA VAL A 130 20.19 -14.81 -11.35
C VAL A 130 19.56 -16.11 -10.82
N SER A 131 19.56 -17.19 -11.63
CA SER A 131 18.97 -18.48 -11.25
C SER A 131 19.62 -19.09 -10.01
N ASP A 132 20.93 -19.05 -9.89
CA ASP A 132 21.61 -19.43 -8.65
C ASP A 132 21.58 -18.28 -7.64
N PRO A 133 20.87 -18.43 -6.51
CA PRO A 133 20.77 -17.38 -5.49
C PRO A 133 22.10 -17.11 -4.77
N MET A 134 23.17 -17.86 -5.06
CA MET A 134 24.50 -17.65 -4.50
C MET A 134 25.48 -17.03 -5.49
N ASP A 135 25.10 -16.87 -6.77
CA ASP A 135 25.94 -16.22 -7.76
C ASP A 135 25.78 -14.70 -7.73
N PHE A 136 26.68 -14.06 -7.02
CA PHE A 136 26.76 -12.60 -6.89
C PHE A 136 27.70 -11.94 -7.92
N THR A 137 28.22 -12.70 -8.89
CA THR A 137 29.26 -12.26 -9.86
C THR A 137 28.70 -11.95 -11.24
N ARG A 138 27.76 -12.78 -11.73
CA ARG A 138 27.12 -12.60 -13.02
C ARG A 138 26.26 -11.33 -13.06
N ASP A 139 26.00 -10.87 -14.28
CA ASP A 139 25.04 -9.80 -14.51
C ASP A 139 23.63 -10.28 -14.17
N ALA A 140 23.00 -9.58 -13.24
CA ALA A 140 21.62 -9.76 -12.81
C ALA A 140 20.90 -8.44 -12.96
N PRO A 141 20.42 -8.08 -14.16
CA PRO A 141 19.84 -6.77 -14.43
C PRO A 141 18.64 -6.44 -13.53
N GLY A 142 17.79 -7.44 -13.25
CA GLY A 142 16.64 -7.27 -12.36
C GLY A 142 15.81 -6.05 -12.74
N ALA A 143 15.42 -5.94 -14.03
CA ALA A 143 14.71 -4.76 -14.49
C ALA A 143 13.30 -4.70 -13.94
N ASN A 144 12.61 -5.84 -13.90
CA ASN A 144 11.28 -6.00 -13.33
C ASN A 144 11.33 -6.49 -11.88
N ASP A 145 12.20 -7.45 -11.57
CA ASP A 145 12.43 -8.02 -10.25
C ASP A 145 13.75 -7.51 -9.63
N ASP A 146 13.79 -6.43 -8.76
CA ASP A 146 12.67 -5.54 -8.55
C ASP A 146 13.08 -4.09 -8.85
N GLY A 147 13.65 -3.90 -10.04
CA GLY A 147 13.86 -2.53 -10.56
C GLY A 147 12.54 -1.78 -10.75
N SER A 148 11.43 -2.52 -10.99
CA SER A 148 10.11 -1.92 -11.17
C SER A 148 9.55 -1.34 -9.88
N GLY A 149 9.53 -2.10 -8.78
CA GLY A 149 9.08 -1.61 -7.48
C GLY A 149 9.98 -0.53 -6.93
N THR A 150 11.31 -0.70 -7.04
CA THR A 150 12.28 0.34 -6.67
C THR A 150 12.02 1.66 -7.43
N ALA A 151 11.70 1.58 -8.72
CA ALA A 151 11.38 2.77 -9.52
C ALA A 151 10.05 3.41 -9.09
N ALA A 152 9.04 2.62 -8.74
CA ALA A 152 7.77 3.11 -8.23
C ALA A 152 7.93 3.84 -6.89
N VAL A 153 8.73 3.30 -5.97
CA VAL A 153 9.07 3.94 -4.69
C VAL A 153 9.73 5.30 -4.88
N LEU A 154 10.74 5.38 -5.74
CA LEU A 154 11.44 6.64 -6.02
C LEU A 154 10.54 7.66 -6.73
N GLU A 155 9.71 7.20 -7.65
CA GLU A 155 8.78 8.07 -8.37
C GLU A 155 7.69 8.60 -7.44
N ALA A 156 7.15 7.78 -6.54
CA ALA A 156 6.20 8.23 -5.52
C ALA A 156 6.81 9.33 -4.63
N ALA A 157 8.06 9.15 -4.19
CA ALA A 157 8.78 10.18 -3.43
C ALA A 157 8.93 11.48 -4.23
N ARG A 158 9.29 11.43 -5.52
CA ARG A 158 9.42 12.60 -6.39
C ARG A 158 8.11 13.37 -6.56
N VAL A 159 7.00 12.64 -6.69
CA VAL A 159 5.67 13.23 -6.89
C VAL A 159 5.16 13.88 -5.60
N LEU A 160 5.32 13.21 -4.46
CA LEU A 160 4.67 13.60 -3.21
C LEU A 160 5.52 14.48 -2.30
N ALA A 161 6.86 14.48 -2.43
CA ALA A 161 7.77 15.15 -1.49
C ALA A 161 7.47 16.62 -1.17
N LYS A 162 6.90 17.36 -2.14
CA LYS A 162 6.58 18.79 -1.97
C LYS A 162 5.17 19.03 -1.41
N ARG A 163 4.40 17.98 -1.15
CA ARG A 163 3.06 18.05 -0.58
C ARG A 163 3.13 17.95 0.94
N LYS A 164 2.08 18.39 1.61
CA LYS A 164 1.94 18.23 3.07
C LYS A 164 0.79 17.31 3.35
N PHE A 165 1.02 16.34 4.23
CA PHE A 165 0.01 15.37 4.65
C PHE A 165 -0.11 15.40 6.17
N PRO A 166 -1.29 15.13 6.73
CA PRO A 166 -1.48 14.97 8.17
C PRO A 166 -0.64 13.82 8.75
N GLY A 167 -0.59 12.66 8.07
CA GLY A 167 0.22 11.49 8.43
C GLY A 167 1.56 11.45 7.71
N THR A 168 2.47 10.61 8.19
CA THR A 168 3.82 10.40 7.65
C THR A 168 3.79 9.42 6.48
N ILE A 169 4.59 9.70 5.44
CA ILE A 169 4.87 8.74 4.36
C ILE A 169 6.34 8.33 4.43
N VAL A 170 6.59 7.03 4.37
CA VAL A 170 7.93 6.43 4.30
C VAL A 170 8.12 5.76 2.94
N TYR A 171 9.19 6.11 2.27
CA TYR A 171 9.62 5.54 0.99
C TYR A 171 10.89 4.74 1.23
N ALA A 172 10.86 3.42 0.97
CA ALA A 172 12.00 2.57 1.27
C ALA A 172 12.38 1.64 0.12
N ALA A 173 13.65 1.68 -0.27
CA ALA A 173 14.27 0.70 -1.14
C ALA A 173 14.97 -0.33 -0.25
N LEU A 174 14.39 -1.52 -0.18
CA LEU A 174 14.83 -2.61 0.69
C LEU A 174 15.95 -3.41 0.04
N SER A 175 16.80 -4.03 0.86
CA SER A 175 17.91 -4.85 0.37
C SER A 175 17.92 -6.23 1.04
N GLY A 176 18.35 -7.25 0.31
CA GLY A 176 18.42 -8.61 0.85
C GLY A 176 17.09 -9.36 0.83
N GLU A 177 16.13 -8.94 0.03
CA GLU A 177 14.89 -9.67 -0.22
C GLU A 177 15.20 -11.06 -0.76
N GLU A 178 16.01 -11.11 -1.81
CA GLU A 178 16.37 -12.33 -2.56
C GLU A 178 17.14 -13.36 -1.74
N GLN A 179 17.76 -12.93 -0.66
CA GLN A 179 18.48 -13.80 0.27
C GLN A 179 17.66 -14.23 1.48
N GLY A 180 16.45 -13.68 1.66
CA GLY A 180 15.55 -14.09 2.74
C GLY A 180 14.82 -12.96 3.45
N LEU A 181 14.33 -11.97 2.73
CA LEU A 181 13.47 -10.87 3.19
C LEU A 181 14.12 -9.99 4.28
N TYR A 182 15.46 -9.90 4.27
CA TYR A 182 16.18 -9.20 5.34
C TYR A 182 15.82 -7.71 5.43
N GLY A 183 15.70 -7.00 4.30
CA GLY A 183 15.32 -5.59 4.29
C GLY A 183 13.91 -5.37 4.85
N GLY A 184 12.95 -6.20 4.45
CA GLY A 184 11.62 -6.16 5.04
C GLY A 184 11.64 -6.29 6.56
N LYS A 185 12.45 -7.23 7.09
CA LYS A 185 12.64 -7.42 8.52
C LYS A 185 13.28 -6.20 9.19
N ILE A 186 14.38 -5.71 8.65
CA ILE A 186 15.13 -4.55 9.17
C ILE A 186 14.22 -3.34 9.31
N LEU A 187 13.45 -3.02 8.27
CA LEU A 187 12.56 -1.86 8.30
C LEU A 187 11.35 -2.06 9.23
N ALA A 188 10.79 -3.26 9.30
CA ALA A 188 9.68 -3.58 10.21
C ALA A 188 10.12 -3.49 11.68
N GLU A 189 11.32 -3.97 12.02
CA GLU A 189 11.92 -3.84 13.36
C GLU A 189 12.24 -2.38 13.68
N TYR A 190 12.75 -1.62 12.72
CA TYR A 190 12.95 -0.18 12.87
C TYR A 190 11.62 0.54 13.16
N ALA A 191 10.57 0.29 12.40
CA ALA A 191 9.24 0.85 12.62
C ALA A 191 8.69 0.55 14.03
N THR A 192 8.91 -0.69 14.50
CA THR A 192 8.54 -1.12 15.86
C THR A 192 9.32 -0.33 16.91
N THR A 193 10.64 -0.16 16.73
CA THR A 193 11.52 0.60 17.64
C THR A 193 11.12 2.07 17.70
N GLN A 194 10.75 2.66 16.57
CA GLN A 194 10.25 4.03 16.48
C GLN A 194 8.82 4.19 17.03
N LYS A 195 8.15 3.10 17.38
CA LYS A 195 6.74 3.08 17.84
C LYS A 195 5.78 3.68 16.82
N TRP A 196 6.03 3.45 15.54
CA TRP A 196 5.14 3.90 14.48
C TRP A 196 3.81 3.17 14.53
N ASN A 197 2.72 3.90 14.35
CA ASN A 197 1.43 3.32 14.02
C ASN A 197 1.38 3.11 12.50
N VAL A 198 1.90 1.97 12.03
CA VAL A 198 1.90 1.66 10.60
C VAL A 198 0.48 1.34 10.15
N VAL A 199 -0.12 2.27 9.42
CA VAL A 199 -1.50 2.15 8.89
C VAL A 199 -1.54 1.21 7.68
N ALA A 200 -0.48 1.24 6.86
CA ALA A 200 -0.35 0.37 5.69
C ALA A 200 1.12 0.27 5.25
N ASN A 201 1.53 -0.92 4.81
CA ASN A 201 2.69 -1.13 3.95
C ASN A 201 2.21 -1.57 2.56
N LEU A 202 2.60 -0.82 1.54
CA LEU A 202 2.34 -1.06 0.12
C LEU A 202 3.63 -1.60 -0.52
N ASN A 203 3.81 -2.92 -0.48
CA ASN A 203 4.99 -3.56 -1.07
C ASN A 203 4.79 -3.78 -2.56
N ASN A 204 5.74 -3.35 -3.37
CA ASN A 204 5.74 -3.48 -4.82
C ASN A 204 6.90 -4.38 -5.24
N ASP A 205 6.57 -5.49 -5.88
CA ASP A 205 7.57 -6.48 -6.29
C ASP A 205 7.07 -7.17 -7.56
N ILE A 206 7.81 -7.00 -8.65
CA ILE A 206 7.45 -7.40 -10.02
C ILE A 206 6.17 -6.68 -10.47
N ILE A 207 6.26 -5.40 -10.83
CA ILE A 207 5.11 -4.59 -11.24
C ILE A 207 5.31 -3.93 -12.63
N GLY A 208 6.28 -4.39 -13.42
CA GLY A 208 6.70 -3.72 -14.66
C GLY A 208 6.53 -4.52 -15.95
N ASN A 209 5.79 -5.64 -15.95
CA ASN A 209 5.52 -6.44 -17.14
C ASN A 209 4.04 -6.81 -17.21
N SER A 210 3.45 -6.80 -18.40
CA SER A 210 2.02 -7.10 -18.61
C SER A 210 1.73 -8.44 -19.31
N CYS A 211 2.79 -9.19 -19.70
CA CYS A 211 2.64 -10.44 -20.45
C CYS A 211 3.36 -11.62 -19.76
N GLY A 212 2.67 -12.73 -19.62
CA GLY A 212 3.18 -13.99 -19.06
C GLY A 212 4.06 -14.80 -20.01
N SER A 213 4.74 -15.79 -19.46
CA SER A 213 5.55 -16.76 -20.24
C SER A 213 4.73 -17.67 -21.15
N ASP A 214 3.43 -17.74 -20.93
CA ASP A 214 2.45 -18.47 -21.75
C ASP A 214 1.86 -17.61 -22.89
N GLY A 215 2.31 -16.35 -23.02
CA GLY A 215 1.81 -15.40 -24.03
C GLY A 215 0.50 -14.71 -23.65
N VAL A 216 -0.06 -15.00 -22.48
CA VAL A 216 -1.23 -14.26 -21.97
C VAL A 216 -0.78 -12.87 -21.52
N CYS A 217 -1.48 -11.82 -21.97
CA CYS A 217 -1.18 -10.45 -21.59
C CYS A 217 -2.39 -9.82 -20.88
N ASP A 218 -2.14 -9.09 -19.80
CA ASP A 218 -3.14 -8.32 -19.08
C ASP A 218 -2.52 -7.05 -18.50
N ALA A 219 -2.68 -5.95 -19.22
CA ALA A 219 -2.22 -4.62 -18.81
C ALA A 219 -3.30 -3.82 -18.05
N LYS A 220 -4.46 -4.41 -17.78
CA LYS A 220 -5.58 -3.71 -17.14
C LYS A 220 -5.79 -4.08 -15.68
N ALA A 221 -5.09 -5.09 -15.18
CA ALA A 221 -5.23 -5.54 -13.82
C ALA A 221 -3.89 -5.57 -13.08
N VAL A 222 -3.95 -5.43 -11.76
CA VAL A 222 -2.83 -5.68 -10.84
C VAL A 222 -3.31 -6.62 -9.74
N ARG A 223 -2.49 -7.61 -9.37
CA ARG A 223 -2.80 -8.47 -8.23
C ARG A 223 -2.33 -7.81 -6.94
N VAL A 224 -3.22 -7.81 -5.94
CA VAL A 224 -2.91 -7.35 -4.58
C VAL A 224 -3.13 -8.53 -3.63
N PHE A 225 -2.02 -9.06 -3.15
CA PHE A 225 -2.02 -10.13 -2.16
C PHE A 225 -2.24 -9.59 -0.77
N SER A 226 -3.07 -10.26 0.03
CA SER A 226 -3.37 -9.89 1.40
C SER A 226 -3.59 -11.10 2.27
N GLU A 227 -3.05 -11.08 3.48
CA GLU A 227 -3.20 -12.18 4.43
C GLU A 227 -4.47 -12.03 5.26
N GLY A 228 -5.09 -13.15 5.63
CA GLY A 228 -6.19 -13.22 6.59
C GLY A 228 -5.70 -13.01 8.04
N PRO A 229 -6.60 -13.09 9.03
CA PRO A 229 -6.23 -12.98 10.43
C PRO A 229 -5.23 -14.06 10.87
N ARG A 230 -4.18 -13.66 11.58
CA ARG A 230 -3.19 -14.57 12.17
C ARG A 230 -3.61 -14.99 13.57
N TRP A 231 -3.38 -16.24 13.91
CA TRP A 231 -3.70 -16.79 15.24
C TRP A 231 -2.56 -17.59 15.87
N GLN A 232 -1.41 -17.76 15.20
CA GLN A 232 -0.27 -18.48 15.74
C GLN A 232 0.14 -17.89 17.08
N GLY A 233 0.17 -18.73 18.13
CA GLY A 233 0.39 -18.30 19.50
C GLY A 233 -0.82 -17.63 20.17
N ARG A 234 -1.95 -17.60 19.48
CA ARG A 234 -3.25 -17.12 19.99
C ARG A 234 -4.31 -18.17 19.64
N GLU A 235 -4.20 -19.34 20.25
CA GLU A 235 -5.05 -20.50 19.94
C GLU A 235 -6.55 -20.23 20.24
N ASP A 236 -6.83 -19.27 21.11
CA ASP A 236 -8.18 -18.77 21.41
C ASP A 236 -8.83 -18.04 20.21
N LEU A 237 -8.03 -17.50 19.28
CA LEU A 237 -8.56 -16.75 18.13
C LEU A 237 -9.12 -17.65 17.02
N ALA A 238 -8.53 -18.81 16.78
CA ALA A 238 -8.95 -19.68 15.69
C ALA A 238 -10.42 -20.13 15.79
N PRO A 239 -10.92 -20.60 16.95
CA PRO A 239 -12.35 -20.90 17.12
C PRO A 239 -13.25 -19.68 16.93
N ARG A 240 -12.85 -18.52 17.45
CA ARG A 240 -13.61 -17.27 17.31
C ARG A 240 -13.69 -16.81 15.85
N ILE A 241 -12.55 -16.81 15.13
CA ILE A 241 -12.52 -16.45 13.71
C ILE A 241 -13.52 -17.30 12.92
N ARG A 242 -13.51 -18.64 13.13
CA ARG A 242 -14.46 -19.55 12.47
C ARG A 242 -15.90 -19.30 12.87
N SER A 243 -16.15 -19.11 14.18
CA SER A 243 -17.49 -18.88 14.72
C SER A 243 -18.14 -17.60 14.18
N LEU A 244 -17.34 -16.59 13.88
CA LEU A 244 -17.82 -15.27 13.45
C LEU A 244 -17.70 -15.05 11.93
N GLY A 245 -17.20 -16.03 11.18
CA GLY A 245 -16.97 -15.89 9.74
C GLY A 245 -15.95 -14.82 9.40
N GLY A 246 -14.92 -14.65 10.25
CA GLY A 246 -13.93 -13.57 10.17
C GLY A 246 -12.66 -13.90 9.41
N GLU A 247 -12.61 -15.01 8.67
CA GLU A 247 -11.41 -15.48 7.95
C GLU A 247 -10.89 -14.46 6.93
N ASN A 248 -11.74 -13.56 6.52
CA ASN A 248 -11.44 -12.53 5.53
C ASN A 248 -11.50 -11.10 6.10
N ASP A 249 -11.35 -10.93 7.39
CA ASP A 249 -11.55 -9.66 8.09
C ASP A 249 -10.29 -9.12 8.80
N SER A 250 -9.11 -9.45 8.29
CA SER A 250 -7.86 -8.84 8.74
C SER A 250 -7.72 -7.38 8.25
N PRO A 251 -6.90 -6.56 8.91
CA PRO A 251 -6.55 -5.23 8.42
C PRO A 251 -5.96 -5.24 7.00
N SER A 252 -5.15 -6.25 6.66
CA SER A 252 -4.58 -6.39 5.30
C SER A 252 -5.64 -6.71 4.24
N ARG A 253 -6.64 -7.55 4.57
CA ARG A 253 -7.80 -7.79 3.68
C ARG A 253 -8.61 -6.50 3.46
N ASN A 254 -8.82 -5.73 4.52
CA ASN A 254 -9.54 -4.46 4.41
C ASN A 254 -8.72 -3.40 3.67
N LEU A 255 -7.40 -3.42 3.77
CA LEU A 255 -6.51 -2.60 2.95
C LEU A 255 -6.62 -2.99 1.46
N SER A 256 -6.68 -4.28 1.13
CA SER A 256 -6.91 -4.77 -0.24
C SER A 256 -8.26 -4.30 -0.80
N ARG A 257 -9.36 -4.36 0.01
CA ARG A 257 -10.69 -3.82 -0.36
C ARG A 257 -10.65 -2.31 -0.58
N PHE A 258 -9.94 -1.61 0.31
CA PHE A 258 -9.75 -0.16 0.19
C PHE A 258 -9.07 0.21 -1.13
N LEU A 259 -8.00 -0.49 -1.52
CA LEU A 259 -7.27 -0.25 -2.77
C LEU A 259 -8.15 -0.50 -4.01
N ALA A 260 -8.94 -1.58 -4.00
CA ALA A 260 -9.88 -1.86 -5.09
C ALA A 260 -10.92 -0.73 -5.23
N ARG A 261 -11.53 -0.34 -4.12
CA ARG A 261 -12.50 0.78 -4.12
C ARG A 261 -11.88 2.11 -4.50
N LEU A 262 -10.64 2.37 -4.06
CA LEU A 262 -9.93 3.61 -4.41
C LEU A 262 -9.68 3.69 -5.92
N ALA A 263 -9.23 2.59 -6.55
CA ALA A 263 -9.02 2.53 -7.99
C ALA A 263 -10.30 2.88 -8.78
N GLU A 264 -11.44 2.33 -8.35
CA GLU A 264 -12.76 2.62 -8.95
C GLU A 264 -13.16 4.10 -8.76
N ARG A 265 -12.98 4.66 -7.56
CA ARG A 265 -13.40 6.03 -7.22
C ARG A 265 -12.55 7.11 -7.86
N VAL A 266 -11.23 6.89 -7.93
CA VAL A 266 -10.29 7.87 -8.51
C VAL A 266 -10.45 7.91 -10.04
N GLY A 267 -10.76 6.76 -10.66
CA GLY A 267 -10.86 6.68 -12.11
C GLY A 267 -9.57 7.08 -12.82
N PRO A 268 -9.62 7.58 -14.06
CA PRO A 268 -8.43 8.04 -14.75
C PRO A 268 -7.70 9.17 -13.98
N PRO A 269 -6.38 9.09 -13.78
CA PRO A 269 -5.41 8.24 -14.49
C PRO A 269 -5.28 6.81 -13.97
N VAL A 270 -5.81 6.49 -12.79
CA VAL A 270 -5.78 5.13 -12.25
C VAL A 270 -6.83 4.29 -13.00
N ASN A 271 -6.37 3.51 -13.97
CA ASN A 271 -7.26 2.70 -14.83
C ASN A 271 -6.84 1.22 -14.73
N LEU A 272 -6.83 0.69 -13.50
CA LEU A 272 -6.46 -0.69 -13.21
C LEU A 272 -7.54 -1.37 -12.37
N ASP A 273 -7.88 -2.60 -12.75
CA ASP A 273 -8.64 -3.52 -11.92
C ASP A 273 -7.71 -4.10 -10.82
N VAL A 274 -8.10 -3.93 -9.58
CA VAL A 274 -7.37 -4.49 -8.43
C VAL A 274 -7.90 -5.90 -8.14
N ARG A 275 -7.19 -6.91 -8.64
CA ARG A 275 -7.49 -8.31 -8.30
C ARG A 275 -7.04 -8.61 -6.88
N GLN A 276 -7.99 -8.68 -5.98
CA GLN A 276 -7.75 -9.04 -4.59
C GLN A 276 -7.43 -10.53 -4.49
N ILE A 277 -6.16 -10.86 -4.21
CA ILE A 277 -5.73 -12.26 -4.03
C ILE A 277 -5.66 -12.54 -2.53
N TRP A 278 -6.57 -13.38 -2.06
CA TRP A 278 -6.71 -13.70 -0.65
C TRP A 278 -5.76 -14.83 -0.24
N ARG A 279 -4.49 -14.58 -0.40
CA ARG A 279 -3.34 -15.34 0.07
C ARG A 279 -2.31 -14.36 0.57
N ASN A 280 -1.44 -14.80 1.47
CA ASN A 280 -0.29 -13.99 1.90
C ASN A 280 0.56 -13.59 0.68
N ASP A 281 0.96 -14.59 -0.14
CA ASP A 281 1.72 -14.38 -1.37
C ASP A 281 1.39 -15.47 -2.40
N ARG A 282 2.13 -15.48 -3.50
CA ARG A 282 2.13 -16.55 -4.51
C ARG A 282 2.35 -17.91 -3.86
N PHE A 283 1.80 -18.95 -4.44
CA PHE A 283 1.85 -20.28 -3.86
C PHE A 283 3.29 -20.75 -3.60
N GLY A 284 3.62 -21.03 -2.33
CA GLY A 284 4.95 -21.45 -1.91
C GLY A 284 6.05 -20.39 -2.01
N ARG A 285 5.70 -19.10 -2.10
CA ARG A 285 6.62 -17.97 -2.20
C ARG A 285 6.30 -16.92 -1.14
N GLY A 286 7.14 -15.89 -1.05
CA GLY A 286 7.00 -14.77 -0.13
C GLY A 286 7.45 -13.46 -0.76
N GLY A 287 7.50 -12.41 0.03
CA GLY A 287 7.99 -11.07 -0.28
C GLY A 287 8.10 -10.24 1.00
N ASP A 288 8.72 -9.09 0.92
CA ASP A 288 9.07 -8.23 2.07
C ASP A 288 7.87 -7.82 2.94
N HIS A 289 6.66 -7.70 2.36
CA HIS A 289 5.43 -7.42 3.13
C HIS A 289 5.18 -8.45 4.24
N THR A 290 5.68 -9.69 4.10
CA THR A 290 5.55 -10.75 5.09
C THR A 290 6.20 -10.35 6.42
N GLU A 291 7.31 -9.63 6.38
CA GLU A 291 8.01 -9.20 7.59
C GLU A 291 7.25 -8.08 8.33
N PHE A 292 6.55 -7.21 7.59
CA PHE A 292 5.62 -6.26 8.20
C PHE A 292 4.42 -6.97 8.85
N LEU A 293 3.87 -8.00 8.20
CA LEU A 293 2.83 -8.84 8.79
C LEU A 293 3.34 -9.56 10.05
N ASN A 294 4.59 -10.05 10.05
CA ASN A 294 5.23 -10.67 11.20
C ASN A 294 5.36 -9.69 12.37
N ALA A 295 5.64 -8.41 12.09
CA ALA A 295 5.68 -7.35 13.09
C ALA A 295 4.29 -6.86 13.53
N GLY A 296 3.20 -7.40 12.95
CA GLY A 296 1.82 -7.03 13.30
C GLY A 296 1.29 -5.81 12.55
N PHE A 297 1.93 -5.38 11.48
CA PHE A 297 1.50 -4.25 10.67
C PHE A 297 0.66 -4.68 9.46
N PRO A 298 -0.39 -3.92 9.08
CA PRO A 298 -1.12 -4.15 7.86
C PRO A 298 -0.20 -4.00 6.63
N ALA A 299 -0.14 -5.03 5.80
CA ALA A 299 0.69 -5.02 4.61
C ALA A 299 0.02 -5.77 3.46
N VAL A 300 0.29 -5.32 2.24
CA VAL A 300 -0.14 -5.96 1.00
C VAL A 300 1.01 -5.98 0.00
N ARG A 301 0.98 -6.93 -0.93
CA ARG A 301 1.92 -6.98 -2.04
C ARG A 301 1.21 -6.73 -3.37
N PHE A 302 1.72 -5.76 -4.13
CA PHE A 302 1.40 -5.55 -5.53
C PHE A 302 2.31 -6.39 -6.40
N THR A 303 1.74 -7.05 -7.41
CA THR A 303 2.50 -7.73 -8.46
C THR A 303 1.71 -7.78 -9.76
N VAL A 304 2.38 -8.06 -10.87
CA VAL A 304 1.76 -8.14 -12.20
C VAL A 304 0.55 -9.06 -12.25
N ALA A 305 -0.40 -8.78 -13.15
CA ALA A 305 -1.58 -9.62 -13.37
C ALA A 305 -1.20 -11.04 -13.82
N VAL A 306 -0.17 -11.14 -14.66
CA VAL A 306 0.40 -12.39 -15.18
C VAL A 306 1.92 -12.37 -15.06
N GLU A 307 2.54 -13.43 -14.59
CA GLU A 307 3.98 -13.52 -14.38
C GLU A 307 4.71 -14.13 -15.59
N ASN A 308 5.90 -13.62 -15.87
CA ASN A 308 6.78 -14.17 -16.89
C ASN A 308 7.97 -14.88 -16.26
N TYR A 309 7.91 -16.20 -16.22
CA TYR A 309 8.93 -17.06 -15.61
C TYR A 309 10.20 -17.22 -16.46
N ASN A 310 10.18 -16.78 -17.73
CA ASN A 310 11.36 -16.75 -18.58
C ASN A 310 12.28 -15.57 -18.22
N TYR A 311 11.76 -14.56 -17.52
CA TYR A 311 12.53 -13.38 -17.16
C TYR A 311 12.94 -13.41 -15.68
N GLN A 312 12.01 -13.73 -14.79
CA GLN A 312 12.23 -13.71 -13.36
C GLN A 312 13.28 -14.73 -12.90
N HIS A 313 14.30 -14.28 -12.16
CA HIS A 313 15.35 -15.11 -11.58
C HIS A 313 16.09 -15.97 -12.62
N GLN A 314 16.30 -15.47 -13.82
CA GLN A 314 16.94 -16.21 -14.91
C GLN A 314 18.32 -15.65 -15.25
N ASP A 315 19.25 -16.56 -15.61
CA ASP A 315 20.49 -16.17 -16.26
C ASP A 315 20.18 -15.56 -17.63
N LEU A 316 20.98 -14.58 -18.04
CA LEU A 316 20.91 -14.04 -19.39
C LEU A 316 21.36 -15.12 -20.40
N ARG A 317 20.45 -15.62 -21.21
CA ARG A 317 20.73 -16.64 -22.23
C ARG A 317 19.67 -16.69 -23.32
N LEU A 318 20.08 -17.19 -24.47
CA LEU A 318 19.17 -17.66 -25.51
C LEU A 318 19.20 -19.19 -25.53
N GLU A 319 18.06 -19.82 -25.30
CA GLU A 319 17.94 -21.28 -25.26
C GLU A 319 16.65 -21.71 -25.97
N ASN A 320 16.79 -22.61 -26.95
CA ASN A 320 15.66 -23.10 -27.77
C ASN A 320 14.80 -21.97 -28.41
N GLY A 321 15.44 -20.86 -28.80
CA GLY A 321 14.76 -19.70 -29.38
C GLY A 321 14.05 -18.79 -28.37
N ILE A 322 14.14 -19.08 -27.08
CA ILE A 322 13.58 -18.27 -25.99
C ILE A 322 14.71 -17.45 -25.36
N GLU A 323 14.50 -16.15 -25.27
CA GLU A 323 15.39 -15.25 -24.54
C GLU A 323 15.01 -15.24 -23.05
N TYR A 324 15.96 -15.59 -22.20
CA TYR A 324 15.83 -15.60 -20.75
C TYR A 324 16.56 -14.40 -20.12
N GLY A 325 16.07 -13.98 -18.97
CA GLY A 325 16.67 -12.93 -18.16
C GLY A 325 15.80 -11.68 -18.03
N ASP A 326 15.96 -11.01 -16.93
CA ASP A 326 15.16 -9.84 -16.55
C ASP A 326 15.80 -8.55 -17.06
N THR A 327 15.55 -8.23 -18.32
CA THR A 327 16.12 -7.09 -19.02
C THR A 327 15.09 -5.99 -19.30
N ILE A 328 15.55 -4.77 -19.52
CA ILE A 328 14.68 -3.59 -19.63
C ILE A 328 13.80 -3.60 -20.89
N ASP A 329 14.18 -4.27 -21.94
CA ASP A 329 13.39 -4.43 -23.17
C ASP A 329 12.16 -5.30 -23.01
N LYS A 330 12.08 -6.06 -21.91
CA LYS A 330 10.94 -6.91 -21.53
C LYS A 330 9.89 -6.16 -20.70
N MET A 331 10.15 -4.91 -20.33
CA MET A 331 9.27 -4.12 -19.49
C MET A 331 8.17 -3.40 -20.26
N ASP A 332 6.99 -3.32 -19.65
CA ASP A 332 5.88 -2.45 -20.04
C ASP A 332 5.82 -1.22 -19.12
N PHE A 333 6.41 -0.12 -19.59
CA PHE A 333 6.44 1.12 -18.82
C PHE A 333 5.08 1.83 -18.73
N GLY A 334 4.14 1.53 -19.62
CA GLY A 334 2.75 1.98 -19.52
C GLY A 334 2.06 1.33 -18.34
N TYR A 335 2.20 -0.01 -18.24
CA TYR A 335 1.68 -0.78 -17.12
C TYR A 335 2.30 -0.36 -15.78
N LEU A 336 3.63 -0.26 -15.70
CA LEU A 336 4.36 0.22 -14.53
C LEU A 336 3.85 1.60 -14.09
N THR A 337 3.58 2.49 -15.05
CA THR A 337 3.00 3.82 -14.77
C THR A 337 1.64 3.70 -14.10
N GLY A 338 0.74 2.87 -14.61
CA GLY A 338 -0.58 2.65 -14.03
C GLY A 338 -0.52 2.12 -12.59
N VAL A 339 0.33 1.11 -12.34
CA VAL A 339 0.50 0.57 -10.97
C VAL A 339 1.08 1.63 -10.03
N THR A 340 2.05 2.42 -10.49
CA THR A 340 2.64 3.51 -9.70
C THR A 340 1.64 4.62 -9.41
N GLN A 341 0.76 4.94 -10.37
CA GLN A 341 -0.33 5.90 -10.18
C GLN A 341 -1.30 5.47 -9.07
N LEU A 342 -1.66 4.19 -9.04
CA LEU A 342 -2.48 3.64 -7.95
C LEU A 342 -1.76 3.75 -6.60
N ASN A 343 -0.48 3.43 -6.54
CA ASN A 343 0.33 3.57 -5.31
C ASN A 343 0.40 5.03 -4.84
N VAL A 344 0.65 5.98 -5.73
CA VAL A 344 0.69 7.42 -5.42
C VAL A 344 -0.65 7.91 -4.89
N ALA A 345 -1.76 7.53 -5.52
CA ALA A 345 -3.10 7.86 -5.06
C ALA A 345 -3.38 7.26 -3.66
N ALA A 346 -3.00 6.00 -3.44
CA ALA A 346 -3.19 5.31 -2.16
C ALA A 346 -2.36 5.94 -1.04
N LEU A 347 -1.08 6.26 -1.29
CA LEU A 347 -0.21 6.94 -0.32
C LEU A 347 -0.77 8.30 0.08
N ALA A 348 -1.16 9.13 -0.90
CA ALA A 348 -1.72 10.46 -0.65
C ALA A 348 -3.03 10.38 0.13
N TRP A 349 -3.91 9.42 -0.22
CA TRP A 349 -5.18 9.22 0.49
C TRP A 349 -4.96 8.75 1.92
N LEU A 350 -4.18 7.66 2.12
CA LEU A 350 -3.95 7.06 3.43
C LEU A 350 -3.21 8.00 4.38
N ALA A 351 -2.26 8.79 3.89
CA ALA A 351 -1.57 9.80 4.70
C ALA A 351 -2.47 10.99 5.06
N SER A 352 -3.54 11.24 4.28
CA SER A 352 -4.55 12.27 4.57
C SER A 352 -5.66 11.75 5.48
N ALA A 353 -6.01 10.48 5.39
CA ALA A 353 -7.03 9.83 6.19
C ALA A 353 -6.54 9.60 7.63
N PRO A 354 -7.44 9.68 8.64
CA PRO A 354 -7.12 9.20 9.99
C PRO A 354 -7.02 7.67 10.00
N PRO A 355 -6.42 7.06 11.04
CA PRO A 355 -6.38 5.61 11.17
C PRO A 355 -7.79 5.03 11.39
N PRO A 356 -8.02 3.74 11.03
CA PRO A 356 -9.28 3.08 11.31
C PRO A 356 -9.49 2.92 12.82
N PRO A 357 -10.77 2.97 13.33
CA PRO A 357 -11.04 2.82 14.75
C PRO A 357 -11.04 1.35 15.19
N GLU A 358 -11.08 1.11 16.49
CA GLU A 358 -11.39 -0.22 17.05
C GLU A 358 -12.89 -0.35 17.20
N ALA A 359 -13.53 -1.30 16.52
CA ALA A 359 -14.96 -1.48 16.49
C ALA A 359 -15.40 -2.88 16.93
N ILE A 360 -16.62 -2.96 17.49
CA ILE A 360 -17.27 -4.20 17.91
C ILE A 360 -18.72 -4.18 17.39
N ALA A 361 -19.22 -5.33 16.94
CA ALA A 361 -20.63 -5.53 16.63
C ALA A 361 -21.24 -6.58 17.56
N GLU A 362 -22.43 -6.30 18.06
CA GLU A 362 -23.23 -7.19 18.92
C GLU A 362 -24.66 -7.24 18.43
N GLY A 363 -25.25 -8.42 18.40
CA GLY A 363 -26.60 -8.62 17.89
C GLY A 363 -27.16 -10.03 18.13
N ALA A 364 -26.49 -10.83 18.97
CA ALA A 364 -26.93 -12.17 19.29
C ALA A 364 -28.37 -12.18 19.80
N VAL A 365 -29.22 -13.07 19.23
CA VAL A 365 -30.62 -13.21 19.59
C VAL A 365 -31.42 -11.88 19.48
N SER A 366 -31.06 -11.05 18.49
CA SER A 366 -31.70 -9.76 18.23
C SER A 366 -32.00 -9.57 16.75
N THR A 367 -33.05 -8.82 16.44
CA THR A 367 -33.32 -8.35 15.07
C THR A 367 -32.51 -7.14 14.71
N ASP A 368 -31.86 -6.52 15.69
CA ASP A 368 -31.06 -5.31 15.54
C ASP A 368 -29.59 -5.60 15.84
N THR A 369 -28.68 -4.94 15.14
CA THR A 369 -27.25 -4.99 15.44
C THR A 369 -26.79 -3.68 16.05
N THR A 370 -26.07 -3.77 17.16
CA THR A 370 -25.38 -2.63 17.78
C THR A 370 -23.91 -2.62 17.36
N VAL A 371 -23.46 -1.49 16.87
CA VAL A 371 -22.04 -1.26 16.56
C VAL A 371 -21.48 -0.21 17.50
N THR A 372 -20.38 -0.54 18.18
CA THR A 372 -19.66 0.36 19.09
C THR A 372 -18.21 0.49 18.68
N TRP A 373 -17.60 1.66 18.91
CA TRP A 373 -16.19 1.89 18.61
C TRP A 373 -15.59 2.97 19.52
N LYS A 374 -14.30 2.91 19.71
CA LYS A 374 -13.54 3.96 20.38
C LYS A 374 -13.26 5.09 19.38
N PRO A 375 -13.50 6.35 19.75
CA PRO A 375 -13.19 7.47 18.89
C PRO A 375 -11.69 7.59 18.65
N VAL A 376 -11.31 7.93 17.42
CA VAL A 376 -9.94 8.26 17.02
C VAL A 376 -9.67 9.73 17.35
N ALA A 377 -8.50 10.02 17.90
CA ALA A 377 -8.14 11.38 18.29
C ALA A 377 -8.25 12.37 17.11
N GLY A 378 -8.96 13.46 17.33
CA GLY A 378 -9.18 14.50 16.30
C GLY A 378 -10.20 14.17 15.22
N VAL A 379 -10.89 13.03 15.33
CA VAL A 379 -11.92 12.58 14.38
C VAL A 379 -13.31 12.73 14.98
N ASN A 380 -14.20 13.35 14.23
CA ASN A 380 -15.60 13.54 14.66
C ASN A 380 -16.61 12.79 13.77
N SER A 381 -16.20 12.29 12.61
CA SER A 381 -17.09 11.64 11.66
C SER A 381 -16.66 10.21 11.36
N TYR A 382 -17.62 9.29 11.36
CA TYR A 382 -17.42 7.86 11.13
C TYR A 382 -18.48 7.34 10.18
N ARG A 383 -18.12 6.34 9.38
CA ARG A 383 -19.05 5.60 8.53
C ARG A 383 -19.16 4.16 9.01
N ILE A 384 -20.40 3.68 9.06
CA ILE A 384 -20.72 2.30 9.41
C ILE A 384 -20.97 1.53 8.14
N HIS A 385 -20.16 0.53 7.90
CA HIS A 385 -20.22 -0.33 6.72
C HIS A 385 -20.86 -1.67 7.05
N LYS A 386 -21.48 -2.27 6.06
CA LYS A 386 -21.91 -3.67 6.11
C LYS A 386 -21.58 -4.36 4.81
N ARG A 387 -21.39 -5.66 4.85
CA ARG A 387 -21.36 -6.55 3.70
C ARG A 387 -22.01 -7.87 4.05
N ARG A 388 -22.61 -8.53 3.11
CA ARG A 388 -23.09 -9.91 3.32
C ARG A 388 -21.92 -10.82 3.66
N THR A 389 -22.16 -11.85 4.45
CA THR A 389 -21.13 -12.81 4.85
C THR A 389 -20.46 -13.50 3.65
N ASP A 390 -21.19 -13.63 2.52
CA ASP A 390 -20.74 -14.22 1.26
C ASP A 390 -20.17 -13.21 0.25
N SER A 391 -20.03 -11.93 0.61
CA SER A 391 -19.53 -10.88 -0.29
C SER A 391 -18.09 -10.53 0.01
N THR A 392 -17.32 -10.25 -1.06
CA THR A 392 -15.92 -9.83 -0.96
C THR A 392 -15.79 -8.39 -0.46
N ASN A 393 -16.55 -7.47 -1.05
CA ASN A 393 -16.43 -6.03 -0.83
C ASN A 393 -17.53 -5.50 0.10
N TRP A 394 -17.21 -4.41 0.79
CA TRP A 394 -18.20 -3.63 1.54
C TRP A 394 -19.29 -3.12 0.59
N ALA A 395 -20.54 -3.08 1.09
CA ALA A 395 -21.63 -2.53 0.30
C ALA A 395 -21.34 -1.08 -0.11
N PRO A 396 -21.71 -0.67 -1.33
CA PRO A 396 -21.54 0.70 -1.78
C PRO A 396 -22.43 1.65 -0.99
N ASP A 397 -22.11 2.95 -0.97
CA ASP A 397 -23.05 3.97 -0.56
C ASP A 397 -24.35 3.82 -1.40
N PRO A 398 -25.55 3.89 -0.86
CA PRO A 398 -25.97 4.56 0.39
C PRO A 398 -26.16 3.64 1.62
N ASP A 399 -25.73 2.41 1.60
CA ASP A 399 -25.92 1.45 2.71
C ASP A 399 -25.05 1.75 3.95
N VAL A 400 -24.41 2.91 3.96
CA VAL A 400 -23.50 3.36 5.01
C VAL A 400 -24.20 4.39 5.89
N ALA A 401 -24.26 4.14 7.19
CA ALA A 401 -24.69 5.14 8.15
C ALA A 401 -23.52 6.07 8.51
N VAL A 402 -23.76 7.38 8.50
CA VAL A 402 -22.79 8.38 8.98
C VAL A 402 -23.12 8.74 10.42
N VAL A 403 -22.12 8.65 11.29
CA VAL A 403 -22.25 9.04 12.70
C VAL A 403 -21.27 10.19 12.96
N THR A 404 -21.79 11.30 13.42
CA THR A 404 -20.99 12.48 13.78
C THR A 404 -21.05 12.70 15.29
N CYS A 405 -19.89 12.91 15.89
CA CYS A 405 -19.80 13.31 17.29
C CYS A 405 -19.97 14.84 17.37
N GLU A 406 -21.06 15.28 17.96
CA GLU A 406 -21.36 16.71 18.14
C GLU A 406 -20.63 17.30 19.36
N ASP A 407 -20.43 16.49 20.40
CA ASP A 407 -19.71 16.87 21.61
C ASP A 407 -18.21 16.92 21.40
N LYS A 408 -17.53 17.85 22.05
CA LYS A 408 -16.07 17.99 22.00
C LYS A 408 -15.50 18.09 23.42
N PRO A 409 -14.71 17.08 23.86
CA PRO A 409 -14.31 15.88 23.13
C PRO A 409 -15.45 14.88 22.94
N CYS A 410 -15.31 14.01 21.94
CA CYS A 410 -16.24 12.87 21.78
C CYS A 410 -16.29 12.00 23.05
N PRO A 411 -17.43 11.36 23.36
CA PRO A 411 -17.52 10.42 24.45
C PRO A 411 -16.50 9.27 24.27
N PRO A 412 -16.09 8.60 25.37
CA PRO A 412 -15.05 7.56 25.31
C PRO A 412 -15.43 6.35 24.44
N GLU A 413 -16.70 6.19 24.16
CA GLU A 413 -17.26 5.16 23.26
C GLU A 413 -18.42 5.76 22.45
N LEU A 414 -18.42 5.49 21.16
CA LEU A 414 -19.50 5.83 20.25
C LEU A 414 -20.31 4.57 19.92
N LYS A 415 -21.60 4.74 19.69
CA LYS A 415 -22.55 3.65 19.50
C LYS A 415 -23.62 4.00 18.49
N THR A 416 -23.97 3.03 17.63
CA THR A 416 -25.17 3.11 16.79
C THR A 416 -25.92 1.77 16.81
N VAL A 417 -27.25 1.83 16.58
CA VAL A 417 -28.09 0.64 16.47
C VAL A 417 -28.69 0.57 15.08
N LEU A 418 -28.36 -0.49 14.36
CA LEU A 418 -28.86 -0.77 13.03
C LEU A 418 -30.14 -1.59 13.15
N LYS A 419 -31.28 -0.91 13.06
CA LYS A 419 -32.62 -1.48 13.25
C LYS A 419 -32.97 -2.45 12.13
N GLY A 420 -33.46 -3.64 12.49
CA GLY A 420 -33.90 -4.67 11.55
C GLY A 420 -32.79 -5.34 10.75
N ILE A 421 -31.50 -5.06 11.07
CA ILE A 421 -30.35 -5.66 10.41
C ILE A 421 -29.72 -6.68 11.35
N ARG A 422 -29.88 -7.97 11.03
CA ARG A 422 -29.42 -9.08 11.86
C ARG A 422 -27.93 -9.36 11.65
N VAL A 423 -27.21 -9.57 12.74
CA VAL A 423 -25.76 -9.83 12.71
C VAL A 423 -25.42 -11.13 11.98
N ASP A 424 -26.35 -12.10 11.93
CA ASP A 424 -26.11 -13.40 11.30
C ASP A 424 -25.90 -13.31 9.78
N ASP A 425 -26.52 -12.32 9.11
CA ASP A 425 -26.48 -12.19 7.65
C ASP A 425 -25.36 -11.27 7.17
N TRP A 426 -24.76 -10.49 8.08
CA TRP A 426 -23.89 -9.39 7.73
C TRP A 426 -22.62 -9.35 8.58
N VAL A 427 -21.54 -8.92 7.95
CA VAL A 427 -20.32 -8.43 8.62
C VAL A 427 -20.37 -6.91 8.63
N PHE A 428 -20.01 -6.31 9.75
CA PHE A 428 -20.01 -4.85 9.94
C PHE A 428 -18.57 -4.32 10.07
N GLY A 429 -18.41 -3.05 9.79
CA GLY A 429 -17.16 -2.35 9.98
C GLY A 429 -17.37 -0.84 10.16
N VAL A 430 -16.32 -0.18 10.64
CA VAL A 430 -16.33 1.25 10.88
C VAL A 430 -15.08 1.87 10.23
N SER A 431 -15.26 2.97 9.54
CA SER A 431 -14.16 3.81 9.07
C SER A 431 -14.21 5.19 9.73
N SER A 432 -13.03 5.78 9.91
CA SER A 432 -12.84 7.17 10.34
C SER A 432 -12.83 8.08 9.11
N VAL A 433 -13.42 9.28 9.21
CA VAL A 433 -13.45 10.25 8.11
C VAL A 433 -12.84 11.57 8.58
N SER A 434 -11.86 12.08 7.85
CA SER A 434 -11.28 13.41 8.12
C SER A 434 -12.27 14.53 7.79
N LYS A 435 -12.01 15.73 8.29
CA LYS A 435 -12.79 16.95 7.96
C LYS A 435 -12.83 17.25 6.45
N ASP A 436 -11.80 16.82 5.72
CA ASP A 436 -11.67 17.03 4.28
C ASP A 436 -12.22 15.85 3.44
N GLY A 437 -12.87 14.86 4.10
CA GLY A 437 -13.55 13.75 3.45
C GLY A 437 -12.69 12.50 3.18
N TYR A 438 -11.41 12.48 3.59
CA TYR A 438 -10.58 11.28 3.46
C TYR A 438 -11.00 10.22 4.46
N GLU A 439 -11.35 9.06 3.94
CA GLU A 439 -11.85 7.92 4.71
C GLU A 439 -10.74 6.87 4.91
N SER A 440 -10.62 6.34 6.13
CA SER A 440 -9.70 5.23 6.42
C SER A 440 -10.10 3.93 5.73
N PRO A 441 -9.22 2.94 5.61
CA PRO A 441 -9.66 1.55 5.46
C PRO A 441 -10.69 1.19 6.54
N VAL A 442 -11.64 0.32 6.21
CA VAL A 442 -12.66 -0.11 7.16
C VAL A 442 -12.05 -1.06 8.18
N ALA A 443 -12.27 -0.83 9.46
CA ALA A 443 -11.99 -1.79 10.52
C ALA A 443 -13.20 -2.72 10.67
N SER A 444 -13.03 -4.02 10.47
CA SER A 444 -14.10 -4.99 10.70
C SER A 444 -14.49 -5.03 12.17
N ALA A 445 -15.77 -4.92 12.43
CA ALA A 445 -16.38 -5.02 13.75
C ALA A 445 -17.05 -6.39 13.90
N VAL A 446 -16.50 -7.25 14.74
CA VAL A 446 -17.01 -8.59 14.99
C VAL A 446 -17.36 -8.74 16.49
N PRO A 447 -18.32 -9.61 16.87
CA PRO A 447 -18.59 -9.85 18.26
C PRO A 447 -17.32 -10.22 19.06
N GLY A 448 -17.05 -9.53 20.15
CA GLY A 448 -15.88 -9.71 20.98
C GLY A 448 -14.61 -9.00 20.53
N GLY A 449 -14.69 -8.08 19.56
CA GLY A 449 -13.60 -7.18 19.16
C GLY A 449 -13.11 -7.36 17.74
N ALA A 450 -12.36 -6.38 17.24
CA ALA A 450 -11.74 -6.41 15.92
C ALA A 450 -10.62 -7.45 15.84
N PHE A 451 -10.43 -8.03 14.67
CA PHE A 451 -9.27 -8.89 14.40
C PHE A 451 -8.04 -8.01 14.17
N LYS A 452 -7.06 -8.13 15.06
CA LYS A 452 -5.76 -7.46 14.94
C LYS A 452 -4.74 -8.41 14.34
N PRO A 453 -3.71 -7.91 13.63
CA PRO A 453 -2.58 -8.72 13.24
C PRO A 453 -1.95 -9.39 14.47
N TYR A 454 -1.54 -10.65 14.31
CA TYR A 454 -0.79 -11.36 15.35
C TYR A 454 0.65 -10.88 15.34
N VAL A 455 1.12 -10.46 16.49
CA VAL A 455 2.54 -10.17 16.72
C VAL A 455 3.15 -11.39 17.38
N ALA A 456 4.09 -12.05 16.72
CA ALA A 456 4.80 -13.18 17.30
C ALA A 456 5.52 -12.74 18.58
N PRO A 457 5.45 -13.51 19.68
CA PRO A 457 6.30 -13.23 20.84
C PRO A 457 7.78 -13.31 20.43
N PRO A 458 8.64 -12.51 21.05
CA PRO A 458 10.08 -12.61 20.79
C PRO A 458 10.53 -14.05 21.01
N PRO A 459 11.47 -14.58 20.21
CA PRO A 459 11.97 -15.92 20.39
C PRO A 459 12.48 -16.06 21.83
N THR A 460 11.98 -17.08 22.53
CA THR A 460 12.53 -17.44 23.83
C THR A 460 13.98 -17.84 23.59
N THR A 461 14.90 -17.07 24.11
CA THR A 461 16.33 -17.44 24.16
C THR A 461 16.44 -18.78 24.83
N PRO A 462 17.10 -19.80 24.26
CA PRO A 462 17.29 -21.11 24.87
C PRO A 462 18.10 -21.04 26.14
#